data_9aa6e7eaf09c872015cb223bdb8de797
#
_entry.id   9aa6e7eaf09c872015cb223bdb8de797
#
_cell.length_a   1.000
_cell.length_b   1.000
_cell.length_c   1.000
_cell.angle_alpha   90.00
_cell.angle_beta   90.00
_cell.angle_gamma   90.00
#
_symmetry.space_group_name_H-M   'P 1'
#
loop_
_entity.id
_entity.type
_entity.pdbx_description
1 polymer ?
#
loop_
_entity_poly.entity_id
_entity_poly.type
_entity_poly.pdbx_seq_one_letter_code
_entity_poly.pdbx_strand_id
1 'polypeptide(L)'
;EVMMLERLEPGVTLRTVADDEQAMRSAAAVMRQIWRPVPANHPFPIVADWHQGFARLRQHYAGGTGPFSPALIARAEAIYAELMASTAPAVLLHGDLHQDNILAAQRMPWLGIDPKGLIGEPAYEVGSLLRNFFPDLWQTTNPGAVLARRVAVLAEELGFERERIRGWGIYQAVLSALWSVEDEGLPGTDALRCAELLIDA
;
A
#
# COMPACT_ATOMS: atom_id res chain seq x y z
N GLU A 1 -4.63 -1.82 -29.14
CA GLU A 1 -5.68 -2.65 -28.49
C GLU A 1 -6.66 -1.72 -27.78
N VAL A 2 -7.94 -2.06 -27.83
CA VAL A 2 -9.00 -1.32 -27.10
C VAL A 2 -9.58 -2.28 -26.08
N MET A 3 -9.61 -1.85 -24.82
CA MET A 3 -10.22 -2.59 -23.72
C MET A 3 -11.56 -1.93 -23.36
N MET A 4 -12.63 -2.71 -23.30
CA MET A 4 -13.93 -2.26 -22.79
C MET A 4 -14.08 -2.69 -21.35
N LEU A 5 -14.40 -1.73 -20.46
CA LEU A 5 -14.65 -1.96 -19.06
C LEU A 5 -16.11 -1.70 -18.71
N GLU A 6 -16.59 -2.37 -17.67
CA GLU A 6 -17.89 -2.07 -17.07
C GLU A 6 -17.89 -0.63 -16.55
N ARG A 7 -18.94 0.12 -16.87
CA ARG A 7 -19.19 1.41 -16.22
C ARG A 7 -19.82 1.17 -14.86
N LEU A 8 -19.12 1.55 -13.79
CA LEU A 8 -19.63 1.44 -12.44
C LEU A 8 -20.55 2.61 -12.11
N GLU A 9 -21.71 2.31 -11.53
CA GLU A 9 -22.69 3.29 -11.07
C GLU A 9 -23.10 2.95 -9.62
N PRO A 10 -23.10 3.95 -8.71
CA PRO A 10 -22.88 5.39 -8.92
C PRO A 10 -21.42 5.77 -9.20
N GLY A 11 -20.43 4.89 -9.04
CA GLY A 11 -19.04 5.13 -9.40
C GLY A 11 -18.30 6.12 -8.49
N VAL A 12 -18.88 6.45 -7.31
CA VAL A 12 -18.18 7.28 -6.32
C VAL A 12 -17.08 6.48 -5.65
N THR A 13 -15.97 7.14 -5.31
CA THR A 13 -14.83 6.46 -4.69
C THR A 13 -15.08 6.21 -3.19
N LEU A 14 -14.38 5.21 -2.64
CA LEU A 14 -14.42 4.91 -1.20
C LEU A 14 -13.99 6.09 -0.33
N ARG A 15 -13.22 7.05 -0.89
CA ARG A 15 -12.86 8.32 -0.25
C ARG A 15 -14.08 9.12 0.24
N THR A 16 -15.25 8.97 -0.38
CA THR A 16 -16.46 9.70 0.00
C THR A 16 -17.11 9.18 1.28
N VAL A 17 -16.66 8.05 1.82
CA VAL A 17 -17.16 7.50 3.08
C VAL A 17 -16.57 8.28 4.25
N ALA A 18 -17.42 8.98 4.98
CA ALA A 18 -17.02 9.86 6.08
C ALA A 18 -16.50 9.08 7.31
N ASP A 19 -17.01 7.88 7.54
CA ASP A 19 -16.53 6.99 8.60
C ASP A 19 -15.29 6.24 8.14
N ASP A 20 -14.13 6.62 8.67
CA ASP A 20 -12.83 6.05 8.31
C ASP A 20 -12.73 4.55 8.62
N GLU A 21 -13.31 4.09 9.74
CA GLU A 21 -13.32 2.67 10.08
C GLU A 21 -14.19 1.87 9.09
N GLN A 22 -15.35 2.40 8.74
CA GLN A 22 -16.22 1.77 7.75
C GLN A 22 -15.53 1.72 6.37
N ALA A 23 -14.79 2.76 6.00
CA ALA A 23 -13.99 2.75 4.77
C ALA A 23 -12.92 1.65 4.81
N MET A 24 -12.19 1.47 5.93
CA MET A 24 -11.20 0.40 6.09
C MET A 24 -11.83 -1.00 6.02
N ARG A 25 -12.98 -1.21 6.68
CA ARG A 25 -13.73 -2.48 6.59
C ARG A 25 -14.17 -2.79 5.16
N SER A 26 -14.65 -1.78 4.46
CA SER A 26 -15.05 -1.91 3.05
C SER A 26 -13.86 -2.27 2.15
N ALA A 27 -12.71 -1.60 2.34
CA ALA A 27 -11.48 -1.91 1.60
C ALA A 27 -10.99 -3.35 1.89
N ALA A 28 -10.99 -3.78 3.14
CA ALA A 28 -10.63 -5.15 3.52
C ALA A 28 -11.57 -6.19 2.86
N ALA A 29 -12.87 -5.90 2.77
CA ALA A 29 -13.81 -6.77 2.07
C ALA A 29 -13.49 -6.87 0.57
N VAL A 30 -13.12 -5.75 -0.09
CA VAL A 30 -12.68 -5.75 -1.49
C VAL A 30 -11.38 -6.54 -1.65
N MET A 31 -10.39 -6.36 -0.77
CA MET A 31 -9.13 -7.13 -0.79
C MET A 31 -9.39 -8.63 -0.81
N ARG A 32 -10.23 -9.15 0.11
CA ARG A 32 -10.60 -10.58 0.16
C ARG A 32 -11.28 -11.08 -1.10
N GLN A 33 -12.00 -10.20 -1.82
CA GLN A 33 -12.69 -10.56 -3.05
C GLN A 33 -11.78 -10.63 -4.27
N ILE A 34 -10.73 -9.80 -4.31
CA ILE A 34 -9.85 -9.69 -5.49
C ILE A 34 -8.65 -10.63 -5.44
N TRP A 35 -8.18 -11.04 -4.25
CA TRP A 35 -7.07 -11.97 -4.16
C TRP A 35 -7.36 -13.27 -4.88
N ARG A 36 -6.41 -13.72 -5.68
CA ARG A 36 -6.49 -14.94 -6.48
C ARG A 36 -5.25 -15.79 -6.29
N PRO A 37 -5.34 -17.12 -6.42
CA PRO A 37 -4.17 -17.96 -6.53
C PRO A 37 -3.24 -17.46 -7.64
N VAL A 38 -1.93 -17.62 -7.42
CA VAL A 38 -0.93 -17.21 -8.43
C VAL A 38 -1.15 -18.01 -9.71
N PRO A 39 -1.39 -17.35 -10.87
CA PRO A 39 -1.56 -18.07 -12.12
C PRO A 39 -0.26 -18.74 -12.56
N ALA A 40 -0.34 -19.90 -13.18
CA ALA A 40 0.82 -20.52 -13.82
C ALA A 40 1.32 -19.64 -14.98
N ASN A 41 2.65 -19.48 -15.11
CA ASN A 41 3.27 -18.71 -16.20
C ASN A 41 2.78 -17.27 -16.31
N HIS A 42 2.66 -16.57 -15.18
CA HIS A 42 2.18 -15.18 -15.14
C HIS A 42 3.26 -14.17 -15.54
N PRO A 43 2.87 -13.03 -16.14
CA PRO A 43 3.78 -11.93 -16.48
C PRO A 43 3.93 -10.91 -15.32
N PHE A 44 3.25 -11.12 -14.20
CA PHE A 44 3.20 -10.13 -13.11
C PHE A 44 4.52 -10.08 -12.35
N PRO A 45 5.00 -8.88 -11.95
CA PRO A 45 6.15 -8.74 -11.07
C PRO A 45 5.86 -9.35 -9.70
N ILE A 46 6.91 -9.63 -8.96
CA ILE A 46 6.85 -10.05 -7.55
C ILE A 46 7.27 -8.88 -6.65
N VAL A 47 6.94 -8.94 -5.36
CA VAL A 47 7.32 -7.89 -4.38
C VAL A 47 8.83 -7.64 -4.36
N ALA A 48 9.65 -8.69 -4.56
CA ALA A 48 11.10 -8.56 -4.63
C ALA A 48 11.59 -7.70 -5.83
N ASP A 49 10.84 -7.66 -6.94
CA ASP A 49 11.19 -6.79 -8.07
C ASP A 49 11.01 -5.32 -7.70
N TRP A 50 9.97 -5.00 -6.95
CA TRP A 50 9.74 -3.63 -6.45
C TRP A 50 10.78 -3.23 -5.40
N HIS A 51 11.25 -4.18 -4.58
CA HIS A 51 12.32 -3.95 -3.60
C HIS A 51 13.63 -3.50 -4.27
N GLN A 52 13.87 -3.84 -5.53
CA GLN A 52 15.05 -3.36 -6.27
C GLN A 52 15.14 -1.83 -6.35
N GLY A 53 14.06 -1.10 -6.05
CA GLY A 53 14.09 0.37 -5.89
C GLY A 53 15.15 0.85 -4.89
N PHE A 54 15.38 0.10 -3.81
CA PHE A 54 16.44 0.43 -2.83
C PHE A 54 17.87 0.26 -3.41
N ALA A 55 18.08 -0.75 -4.23
CA ALA A 55 19.35 -0.94 -4.93
C ALA A 55 19.57 0.17 -5.99
N ARG A 56 18.53 0.54 -6.75
CA ARG A 56 18.60 1.65 -7.71
C ARG A 56 18.89 2.98 -7.03
N LEU A 57 18.29 3.25 -5.86
CA LEU A 57 18.59 4.44 -5.06
C LEU A 57 20.08 4.50 -4.74
N ARG A 58 20.65 3.42 -4.20
CA ARG A 58 22.07 3.38 -3.86
C ARG A 58 22.97 3.55 -5.09
N GLN A 59 22.61 2.94 -6.21
CA GLN A 59 23.33 3.10 -7.47
C GLN A 59 23.31 4.57 -7.94
N HIS A 60 22.16 5.22 -7.87
CA HIS A 60 21.99 6.62 -8.28
C HIS A 60 22.83 7.60 -7.41
N TYR A 61 22.93 7.32 -6.10
CA TYR A 61 23.64 8.15 -5.14
C TYR A 61 25.01 7.58 -4.71
N ALA A 62 25.71 6.86 -5.60
CA ALA A 62 27.07 6.34 -5.39
C ALA A 62 27.24 5.56 -4.06
N GLY A 63 26.28 4.73 -3.71
CA GLY A 63 26.24 3.92 -2.48
C GLY A 63 25.53 4.60 -1.31
N GLY A 64 25.19 5.87 -1.42
CA GLY A 64 24.45 6.63 -0.41
C GLY A 64 22.93 6.48 -0.52
N THR A 65 22.22 7.28 0.27
CA THR A 65 20.75 7.31 0.33
C THR A 65 20.15 8.61 -0.22
N GLY A 66 20.98 9.47 -0.81
CA GLY A 66 20.56 10.75 -1.40
C GLY A 66 19.82 11.63 -0.39
N PRO A 67 18.59 12.08 -0.71
CA PRO A 67 17.83 12.96 0.17
C PRO A 67 17.21 12.24 1.39
N PHE A 68 17.32 10.91 1.47
CA PHE A 68 16.69 10.14 2.55
C PHE A 68 17.62 9.93 3.74
N SER A 69 17.07 9.92 4.95
CA SER A 69 17.78 9.51 6.16
C SER A 69 18.33 8.09 5.98
N PRO A 70 19.64 7.85 6.18
CA PRO A 70 20.20 6.49 6.13
C PRO A 70 19.52 5.53 7.12
N ALA A 71 19.12 6.04 8.29
CA ALA A 71 18.43 5.25 9.31
C ALA A 71 17.04 4.81 8.84
N LEU A 72 16.29 5.68 8.15
CA LEU A 72 14.97 5.34 7.61
C LEU A 72 15.08 4.26 6.52
N ILE A 73 16.02 4.42 5.59
CA ILE A 73 16.25 3.42 4.53
C ILE A 73 16.65 2.08 5.14
N ALA A 74 17.61 2.06 6.08
CA ALA A 74 18.03 0.83 6.76
C ALA A 74 16.86 0.17 7.53
N ARG A 75 15.99 0.99 8.16
CA ARG A 75 14.80 0.49 8.86
C ARG A 75 13.82 -0.17 7.90
N ALA A 76 13.54 0.46 6.76
CA ALA A 76 12.64 -0.11 5.74
C ALA A 76 13.18 -1.43 5.16
N GLU A 77 14.48 -1.52 4.88
CA GLU A 77 15.13 -2.75 4.42
C GLU A 77 15.09 -3.86 5.48
N ALA A 78 15.31 -3.53 6.75
CA ALA A 78 15.21 -4.48 7.87
C ALA A 78 13.77 -5.02 8.01
N ILE A 79 12.77 -4.14 7.99
CA ILE A 79 11.36 -4.53 8.02
C ILE A 79 11.03 -5.46 6.84
N TYR A 80 11.46 -5.13 5.64
CA TYR A 80 11.27 -6.00 4.49
C TYR A 80 11.87 -7.40 4.71
N ALA A 81 13.11 -7.47 5.19
CA ALA A 81 13.78 -8.74 5.46
C ALA A 81 13.03 -9.58 6.51
N GLU A 82 12.56 -8.96 7.60
CA GLU A 82 11.77 -9.62 8.65
C GLU A 82 10.43 -10.16 8.11
N LEU A 83 9.72 -9.35 7.31
CA LEU A 83 8.43 -9.73 6.71
C LEU A 83 8.60 -10.87 5.70
N MET A 84 9.65 -10.82 4.88
CA MET A 84 9.94 -11.86 3.90
C MET A 84 10.41 -13.17 4.55
N ALA A 85 11.09 -13.13 5.69
CA ALA A 85 11.52 -14.33 6.43
C ALA A 85 10.34 -15.16 6.96
N SER A 86 9.17 -14.52 7.15
CA SER A 86 7.94 -15.14 7.66
C SER A 86 6.75 -14.97 6.71
N THR A 87 7.02 -14.84 5.41
CA THR A 87 5.98 -14.53 4.41
C THR A 87 4.93 -15.64 4.32
N ALA A 88 3.66 -15.26 4.20
CA ALA A 88 2.56 -16.16 3.89
C ALA A 88 2.60 -16.59 2.41
N PRO A 89 1.87 -17.66 2.03
CA PRO A 89 1.73 -18.04 0.64
C PRO A 89 1.29 -16.87 -0.24
N ALA A 90 1.98 -16.68 -1.37
CA ALA A 90 1.72 -15.59 -2.28
C ALA A 90 0.38 -15.76 -3.01
N VAL A 91 -0.23 -14.63 -3.32
CA VAL A 91 -1.42 -14.50 -4.17
C VAL A 91 -1.18 -13.43 -5.24
N LEU A 92 -2.05 -13.39 -6.23
CA LEU A 92 -2.14 -12.24 -7.13
C LEU A 92 -2.88 -11.12 -6.41
N LEU A 93 -2.18 -10.01 -6.21
CA LEU A 93 -2.64 -8.77 -5.58
C LEU A 93 -3.08 -7.76 -6.65
N HIS A 94 -3.85 -6.79 -6.23
CA HIS A 94 -4.09 -5.57 -7.01
C HIS A 94 -2.80 -4.76 -7.19
N GLY A 95 -2.02 -4.60 -6.13
CA GLY A 95 -0.72 -3.94 -6.12
C GLY A 95 -0.79 -2.42 -5.95
N ASP A 96 -1.98 -1.81 -6.06
CA ASP A 96 -2.19 -0.37 -5.82
C ASP A 96 -3.63 -0.08 -5.35
N LEU A 97 -4.13 -0.90 -4.43
CA LEU A 97 -5.50 -0.77 -3.94
C LEU A 97 -5.59 0.32 -2.87
N HIS A 98 -5.92 1.52 -3.29
CA HIS A 98 -6.25 2.64 -2.40
C HIS A 98 -7.70 3.09 -2.63
N GLN A 99 -8.17 4.04 -1.83
CA GLN A 99 -9.58 4.41 -1.78
C GLN A 99 -10.13 5.01 -3.08
N ASP A 100 -9.26 5.61 -3.92
CA ASP A 100 -9.69 6.12 -5.24
C ASP A 100 -9.79 4.99 -6.29
N ASN A 101 -9.17 3.83 -6.02
CA ASN A 101 -9.28 2.62 -6.82
C ASN A 101 -10.37 1.65 -6.33
N ILE A 102 -11.22 2.11 -5.41
CA ILE A 102 -12.37 1.35 -4.91
C ILE A 102 -13.63 2.18 -5.16
N LEU A 103 -14.49 1.70 -6.04
CA LEU A 103 -15.70 2.40 -6.49
C LEU A 103 -16.97 1.70 -6.06
N ALA A 104 -17.96 2.49 -5.66
CA ALA A 104 -19.30 1.99 -5.42
C ALA A 104 -19.96 1.52 -6.73
N ALA A 105 -20.67 0.39 -6.67
CA ALA A 105 -21.32 -0.22 -7.83
C ALA A 105 -22.65 -0.86 -7.47
N GLN A 106 -23.49 -1.09 -8.50
CA GLN A 106 -24.80 -1.71 -8.31
C GLN A 106 -24.74 -3.21 -8.03
N ARG A 107 -23.85 -3.94 -8.72
CA ARG A 107 -23.74 -5.40 -8.58
C ARG A 107 -23.05 -5.85 -7.28
N MET A 108 -22.23 -4.98 -6.68
CA MET A 108 -21.59 -5.16 -5.38
C MET A 108 -21.38 -3.80 -4.73
N PRO A 109 -21.41 -3.70 -3.39
CA PRO A 109 -21.26 -2.41 -2.72
C PRO A 109 -20.01 -1.64 -3.15
N TRP A 110 -18.88 -2.35 -3.28
CA TRP A 110 -17.59 -1.80 -3.66
C TRP A 110 -16.83 -2.74 -4.60
N LEU A 111 -16.13 -2.19 -5.58
CA LEU A 111 -15.31 -2.91 -6.56
C LEU A 111 -13.95 -2.21 -6.73
N GLY A 112 -12.88 -3.01 -6.83
CA GLY A 112 -11.56 -2.53 -7.20
C GLY A 112 -11.44 -2.29 -8.70
N ILE A 113 -10.72 -1.22 -9.07
CA ILE A 113 -10.41 -0.84 -10.46
C ILE A 113 -8.90 -0.55 -10.60
N ASP A 114 -8.40 -0.52 -11.82
CA ASP A 114 -7.01 -0.17 -12.17
C ASP A 114 -5.93 -1.01 -11.47
N PRO A 115 -5.99 -2.35 -11.52
CA PRO A 115 -4.99 -3.19 -10.90
C PRO A 115 -3.64 -3.10 -11.63
N LYS A 116 -2.55 -3.01 -10.87
CA LYS A 116 -1.18 -3.15 -11.40
C LYS A 116 -0.81 -4.62 -11.62
N GLY A 117 -1.34 -5.51 -10.80
CA GLY A 117 -0.99 -6.92 -10.77
C GLY A 117 0.39 -7.17 -10.16
N LEU A 118 0.41 -7.74 -8.97
CA LEU A 118 1.64 -8.02 -8.23
C LEU A 118 1.51 -9.37 -7.54
N ILE A 119 2.58 -10.15 -7.52
CA ILE A 119 2.63 -11.39 -6.74
C ILE A 119 3.29 -11.12 -5.40
N GLY A 120 2.57 -11.41 -4.34
CA GLY A 120 3.05 -11.22 -2.97
C GLY A 120 2.11 -11.83 -1.93
N GLU A 121 2.50 -11.72 -0.67
CA GLU A 121 1.60 -12.12 0.40
C GLU A 121 0.41 -11.16 0.52
N PRO A 122 -0.76 -11.65 0.96
CA PRO A 122 -1.96 -10.80 1.04
C PRO A 122 -1.78 -9.55 1.91
N ALA A 123 -1.02 -9.62 3.01
CA ALA A 123 -0.79 -8.48 3.89
C ALA A 123 -0.05 -7.31 3.21
N TYR A 124 0.68 -7.56 2.13
CA TYR A 124 1.32 -6.50 1.34
C TYR A 124 0.31 -5.48 0.77
N GLU A 125 -0.89 -5.93 0.40
CA GLU A 125 -1.91 -5.07 -0.23
C GLU A 125 -2.28 -3.84 0.60
N VAL A 126 -2.22 -3.93 1.93
CA VAL A 126 -2.64 -2.86 2.84
C VAL A 126 -1.79 -1.61 2.74
N GLY A 127 -0.54 -1.72 2.29
CA GLY A 127 0.39 -0.60 2.24
C GLY A 127 -0.10 0.53 1.35
N SER A 128 -0.68 0.22 0.18
CA SER A 128 -1.27 1.23 -0.71
C SER A 128 -2.40 2.00 -0.04
N LEU A 129 -3.22 1.32 0.76
CA LEU A 129 -4.33 1.93 1.49
C LEU A 129 -3.83 2.85 2.63
N LEU A 130 -2.77 2.47 3.33
CA LEU A 130 -2.21 3.24 4.45
C LEU A 130 -1.43 4.47 3.97
N ARG A 131 -0.67 4.34 2.88
CA ARG A 131 0.21 5.40 2.35
C ARG A 131 -0.47 6.42 1.43
N ASN A 132 -1.76 6.28 1.16
CA ASN A 132 -2.54 7.21 0.36
C ASN A 132 -3.53 7.96 1.26
N PHE A 133 -4.12 9.06 0.78
CA PHE A 133 -5.06 9.95 1.49
C PHE A 133 -4.43 11.04 2.32
N PHE A 134 -3.30 11.49 1.90
CA PHE A 134 -2.57 12.49 2.65
C PHE A 134 -3.33 13.80 2.85
N PRO A 135 -4.01 14.42 1.85
CA PRO A 135 -4.68 15.69 2.11
C PRO A 135 -5.71 15.61 3.24
N ASP A 136 -6.50 14.54 3.28
CA ASP A 136 -7.54 14.36 4.29
C ASP A 136 -6.93 13.94 5.65
N LEU A 137 -5.92 13.07 5.62
CA LEU A 137 -5.20 12.63 6.81
C LEU A 137 -4.53 13.83 7.52
N TRP A 138 -3.89 14.74 6.75
CA TRP A 138 -3.22 15.91 7.32
C TRP A 138 -4.15 16.97 7.88
N GLN A 139 -5.42 16.94 7.55
CA GLN A 139 -6.44 17.81 8.13
C GLN A 139 -6.97 17.29 9.47
N THR A 140 -6.66 16.06 9.85
CA THR A 140 -7.05 15.51 11.15
C THR A 140 -6.19 16.08 12.28
N THR A 141 -6.76 16.17 13.47
CA THR A 141 -6.04 16.65 14.66
C THR A 141 -4.92 15.74 15.12
N ASN A 142 -5.01 14.44 14.81
CA ASN A 142 -4.00 13.45 15.20
C ASN A 142 -3.86 12.37 14.10
N PRO A 143 -3.06 12.63 13.05
CA PRO A 143 -2.84 11.69 11.95
C PRO A 143 -2.27 10.34 12.39
N GLY A 144 -1.38 10.33 13.39
CA GLY A 144 -0.81 9.10 13.94
C GLY A 144 -1.88 8.19 14.56
N ALA A 145 -2.81 8.76 15.34
CA ALA A 145 -3.91 8.00 15.91
C ALA A 145 -4.87 7.45 14.83
N VAL A 146 -5.07 8.18 13.74
CA VAL A 146 -5.86 7.69 12.59
C VAL A 146 -5.16 6.50 11.95
N LEU A 147 -3.86 6.59 11.67
CA LEU A 147 -3.08 5.48 11.09
C LEU A 147 -3.06 4.25 12.01
N ALA A 148 -2.84 4.44 13.31
CA ALA A 148 -2.89 3.35 14.29
C ALA A 148 -4.26 2.63 14.30
N ARG A 149 -5.35 3.39 14.18
CA ARG A 149 -6.70 2.85 14.08
C ARG A 149 -6.91 2.09 12.77
N ARG A 150 -6.47 2.64 11.64
CA ARG A 150 -6.52 1.94 10.34
C ARG A 150 -5.78 0.61 10.39
N VAL A 151 -4.57 0.59 10.96
CA VAL A 151 -3.80 -0.64 11.18
C VAL A 151 -4.59 -1.64 12.01
N ALA A 152 -5.21 -1.19 13.11
CA ALA A 152 -6.00 -2.07 13.99
C ALA A 152 -7.22 -2.67 13.27
N VAL A 153 -7.99 -1.86 12.56
CA VAL A 153 -9.16 -2.31 11.80
C VAL A 153 -8.77 -3.29 10.70
N LEU A 154 -7.74 -2.98 9.91
CA LEU A 154 -7.27 -3.87 8.84
C LEU A 154 -6.72 -5.19 9.38
N ALA A 155 -6.01 -5.17 10.52
CA ALA A 155 -5.53 -6.37 11.17
C ALA A 155 -6.67 -7.27 11.63
N GLU A 156 -7.69 -6.70 12.27
CA GLU A 156 -8.90 -7.42 12.71
C GLU A 156 -9.66 -8.01 11.51
N GLU A 157 -9.97 -7.19 10.51
CA GLU A 157 -10.76 -7.60 9.35
C GLU A 157 -10.06 -8.64 8.48
N LEU A 158 -8.75 -8.55 8.31
CA LEU A 158 -7.98 -9.45 7.44
C LEU A 158 -7.39 -10.65 8.19
N GLY A 159 -7.39 -10.62 9.53
CA GLY A 159 -6.82 -11.70 10.36
C GLY A 159 -5.29 -11.71 10.35
N PHE A 160 -4.64 -10.55 10.17
CA PHE A 160 -3.19 -10.43 10.23
C PHE A 160 -2.73 -9.77 11.53
N GLU A 161 -1.50 -10.07 11.94
CA GLU A 161 -0.87 -9.38 13.06
C GLU A 161 -0.69 -7.87 12.76
N ARG A 162 -0.99 -7.03 13.75
CA ARG A 162 -0.88 -5.55 13.62
C ARG A 162 0.50 -5.11 13.16
N GLU A 163 1.54 -5.73 13.72
CA GLU A 163 2.93 -5.43 13.37
C GLU A 163 3.24 -5.76 11.90
N ARG A 164 2.61 -6.81 11.35
CA ARG A 164 2.75 -7.16 9.93
C ARG A 164 2.10 -6.11 9.02
N ILE A 165 0.88 -5.68 9.37
CA ILE A 165 0.18 -4.59 8.65
C ILE A 165 0.99 -3.30 8.73
N ARG A 166 1.44 -2.91 9.92
CA ARG A 166 2.26 -1.73 10.15
C ARG A 166 3.57 -1.78 9.38
N GLY A 167 4.26 -2.91 9.43
CA GLY A 167 5.52 -3.13 8.71
C GLY A 167 5.37 -2.92 7.20
N TRP A 168 4.36 -3.51 6.57
CA TRP A 168 4.10 -3.28 5.15
C TRP A 168 3.70 -1.84 4.85
N GLY A 169 2.97 -1.17 5.75
CA GLY A 169 2.67 0.26 5.64
C GLY A 169 3.93 1.12 5.63
N ILE A 170 4.84 0.93 6.58
CA ILE A 170 6.12 1.65 6.66
C ILE A 170 6.95 1.39 5.41
N TYR A 171 7.16 0.11 5.07
CA TYR A 171 7.95 -0.28 3.92
C TYR A 171 7.45 0.36 2.62
N GLN A 172 6.15 0.27 2.34
CA GLN A 172 5.58 0.81 1.11
C GLN A 172 5.55 2.35 1.10
N ALA A 173 5.40 3.00 2.24
CA ALA A 173 5.50 4.45 2.32
C ALA A 173 6.91 4.93 1.95
N VAL A 174 7.96 4.27 2.46
CA VAL A 174 9.34 4.57 2.07
C VAL A 174 9.56 4.27 0.58
N LEU A 175 9.11 3.11 0.09
CA LEU A 175 9.23 2.73 -1.32
C LEU A 175 8.52 3.73 -2.25
N SER A 176 7.34 4.22 -1.85
CA SER A 176 6.62 5.26 -2.60
C SER A 176 7.40 6.57 -2.68
N ALA A 177 8.06 6.97 -1.58
CA ALA A 177 8.91 8.15 -1.58
C ALA A 177 10.15 7.99 -2.49
N LEU A 178 10.68 6.76 -2.61
CA LEU A 178 11.75 6.43 -3.57
C LEU A 178 11.29 6.58 -5.01
N TRP A 179 10.08 6.09 -5.34
CA TRP A 179 9.52 6.24 -6.69
C TRP A 179 9.30 7.72 -7.05
N SER A 180 8.90 8.56 -6.11
CA SER A 180 8.78 10.01 -6.37
C SER A 180 10.13 10.63 -6.77
N VAL A 181 11.25 10.14 -6.24
CA VAL A 181 12.59 10.59 -6.70
C VAL A 181 12.88 10.11 -8.12
N GLU A 182 12.51 8.88 -8.46
CA GLU A 182 12.70 8.33 -9.82
C GLU A 182 11.86 9.11 -10.85
N ASP A 183 10.64 9.51 -10.50
CA ASP A 183 9.68 10.15 -11.39
C ASP A 183 9.79 11.69 -11.43
N GLU A 184 10.01 12.32 -10.27
CA GLU A 184 9.91 13.78 -10.07
C GLU A 184 11.23 14.43 -9.63
N GLY A 185 12.24 13.62 -9.30
CA GLY A 185 13.54 14.11 -8.79
C GLY A 185 13.53 14.53 -7.32
N LEU A 186 12.40 14.45 -6.63
CA LEU A 186 12.23 14.84 -5.24
C LEU A 186 11.53 13.74 -4.44
N PRO A 187 11.90 13.54 -3.16
CA PRO A 187 11.22 12.55 -2.32
C PRO A 187 9.77 12.94 -2.04
N GLY A 188 8.88 11.98 -2.07
CA GLY A 188 7.48 12.16 -1.68
C GLY A 188 7.36 12.47 -0.18
N THR A 189 7.24 13.75 0.17
CA THR A 189 7.25 14.22 1.57
C THR A 189 6.11 13.63 2.39
N ASP A 190 4.92 13.51 1.81
CA ASP A 190 3.75 12.93 2.46
C ASP A 190 3.95 11.44 2.77
N ALA A 191 4.55 10.71 1.84
CA ALA A 191 4.87 9.30 2.04
C ALA A 191 5.92 9.11 3.15
N LEU A 192 6.95 9.95 3.22
CA LEU A 192 7.92 9.94 4.30
C LEU A 192 7.28 10.23 5.65
N ARG A 193 6.44 11.26 5.74
CA ARG A 193 5.70 11.60 6.96
C ARG A 193 4.79 10.46 7.41
N CYS A 194 4.15 9.77 6.45
CA CYS A 194 3.35 8.58 6.75
C CYS A 194 4.21 7.46 7.36
N ALA A 195 5.39 7.20 6.79
CA ALA A 195 6.31 6.20 7.32
C ALA A 195 6.75 6.52 8.76
N GLU A 196 7.11 7.78 9.04
CA GLU A 196 7.48 8.26 10.38
C GLU A 196 6.35 8.06 11.39
N LEU A 197 5.12 8.46 11.05
CA LEU A 197 3.96 8.27 11.93
C LEU A 197 3.64 6.80 12.18
N LEU A 198 3.83 5.91 11.20
CA LEU A 198 3.65 4.48 11.39
C LEU A 198 4.77 3.85 12.22
N ILE A 199 5.97 4.43 12.24
CA ILE A 199 7.07 3.98 13.12
C ILE A 199 6.76 4.32 14.59
N ASP A 200 6.14 5.48 14.83
CA ASP A 200 5.83 5.99 16.16
C ASP A 200 4.49 5.45 16.74
N ALA A 201 3.67 4.79 15.90
CA ALA A 201 2.36 4.24 16.28
C ALA A 201 2.48 2.82 16.83
#